data_73842fc6fdd85113ecf1d2982f6a760c
#
_entry.id   73842fc6fdd85113ecf1d2982f6a760c
#
_cell.length_a   1.000
_cell.length_b   1.000
_cell.length_c   1.000
_cell.angle_alpha   90.00
_cell.angle_beta   90.00
_cell.angle_gamma   90.00
#
_symmetry.space_group_name_H-M   'P 1'
#
loop_
_entity.id
_entity.type
_entity.pdbx_description
1 polymer ?
#
loop_
_entity_poly.entity_id
_entity_poly.type
_entity_poly.pdbx_seq_one_letter_code
_entity_poly.pdbx_strand_id
1 'polypeptide(L)'
;MKMTSSEALELLNSARGKTPHDGWIDHSICVGDAASKIAEALNKNGYKIDIDKVKTLGYIHDIGKMVGEFKNHVMNGYKYLKEQGYDEEYCDICLTHSYLNNDINCTAGGIPHDIPFRTKFIKKHQYTIEEKIINLCDLMCTSKVNTIDKRLIDIMIRRGAYTNTQYHVKETYKLKEYFDELLGYNLYNLFPEIKDNL
;
A
#
# COMPACT_ATOMS: atom_id res chain seq x y z
N MET A 1 12.67 -16.61 2.37
CA MET A 1 12.11 -16.78 3.74
C MET A 1 10.75 -16.06 3.79
N LYS A 2 9.73 -16.70 4.36
CA LYS A 2 8.42 -16.06 4.57
C LYS A 2 8.45 -15.19 5.84
N MET A 3 7.55 -14.21 5.90
CA MET A 3 7.32 -13.36 7.08
C MET A 3 5.85 -13.52 7.50
N THR A 4 5.60 -13.59 8.80
CA THR A 4 4.26 -13.55 9.39
C THR A 4 3.85 -12.11 9.73
N SER A 5 2.57 -11.85 9.89
CA SER A 5 2.09 -10.53 10.30
C SER A 5 2.57 -10.14 11.71
N SER A 6 2.79 -11.11 12.60
CA SER A 6 3.38 -10.86 13.91
C SER A 6 4.82 -10.36 13.81
N GLU A 7 5.65 -11.03 13.03
CA GLU A 7 7.04 -10.61 12.77
C GLU A 7 7.11 -9.24 12.09
N ALA A 8 6.23 -8.98 11.13
CA ALA A 8 6.14 -7.68 10.48
C ALA A 8 5.77 -6.56 11.46
N LEU A 9 4.82 -6.82 12.37
CA LEU A 9 4.41 -5.86 13.40
C LEU A 9 5.53 -5.58 14.40
N GLU A 10 6.26 -6.62 14.82
CA GLU A 10 7.44 -6.47 15.68
C GLU A 10 8.51 -5.63 15.00
N LEU A 11 8.78 -5.88 13.71
CA LEU A 11 9.72 -5.10 12.90
C LEU A 11 9.32 -3.63 12.83
N LEU A 12 8.04 -3.32 12.54
CA LEU A 12 7.52 -1.96 12.53
C LEU A 12 7.69 -1.27 13.89
N ASN A 13 7.30 -1.94 14.97
CA ASN A 13 7.39 -1.38 16.31
C ASN A 13 8.85 -1.15 16.73
N SER A 14 9.79 -1.95 16.24
CA SER A 14 11.21 -1.74 16.48
C SER A 14 11.75 -0.42 15.91
N ALA A 15 11.06 0.16 14.92
CA ALA A 15 11.43 1.43 14.30
C ALA A 15 10.89 2.66 15.07
N ARG A 16 9.96 2.47 16.03
CA ARG A 16 9.39 3.58 16.80
C ARG A 16 10.47 4.37 17.54
N GLY A 17 10.38 5.70 17.43
CA GLY A 17 11.34 6.63 18.04
C GLY A 17 12.72 6.66 17.37
N LYS A 18 12.92 5.92 16.26
CA LYS A 18 14.20 5.86 15.53
C LYS A 18 14.14 6.55 14.16
N THR A 19 13.00 7.04 13.78
CA THR A 19 12.78 7.75 12.51
C THR A 19 12.32 9.19 12.78
N PRO A 20 12.38 10.09 11.79
CA PRO A 20 11.97 11.49 11.97
C PRO A 20 10.55 11.68 12.52
N HIS A 21 9.64 10.75 12.24
CA HIS A 21 8.30 10.68 12.83
C HIS A 21 7.74 9.26 12.68
N ASP A 22 6.89 8.84 13.58
CA ASP A 22 6.31 7.49 13.63
C ASP A 22 5.00 7.34 12.84
N GLY A 23 4.47 8.42 12.28
CA GLY A 23 3.17 8.39 11.58
C GLY A 23 3.09 7.39 10.43
N TRP A 24 4.22 7.04 9.78
CA TRP A 24 4.27 6.02 8.75
C TRP A 24 4.07 4.60 9.32
N ILE A 25 4.45 4.36 10.57
CA ILE A 25 4.26 3.08 11.27
C ILE A 25 2.78 2.86 11.52
N ASP A 26 2.10 3.88 12.08
CA ASP A 26 0.66 3.81 12.33
C ASP A 26 -0.13 3.71 11.03
N HIS A 27 0.31 4.38 9.96
CA HIS A 27 -0.21 4.22 8.61
C HIS A 27 -0.07 2.78 8.11
N SER A 28 1.13 2.18 8.22
CA SER A 28 1.38 0.81 7.76
C SER A 28 0.55 -0.22 8.52
N ILE A 29 0.37 -0.03 9.83
CA ILE A 29 -0.52 -0.87 10.64
C ILE A 29 -1.97 -0.74 10.14
N CYS A 30 -2.45 0.47 9.90
CA CYS A 30 -3.78 0.72 9.36
C CYS A 30 -3.97 0.04 8.00
N VAL A 31 -2.99 0.12 7.10
CA VAL A 31 -3.03 -0.52 5.78
C VAL A 31 -3.16 -2.03 5.91
N GLY A 32 -2.33 -2.68 6.74
CA GLY A 32 -2.38 -4.13 6.92
C GLY A 32 -3.69 -4.61 7.56
N ASP A 33 -4.20 -3.88 8.55
CA ASP A 33 -5.48 -4.21 9.20
C ASP A 33 -6.67 -4.01 8.25
N ALA A 34 -6.69 -2.94 7.46
CA ALA A 34 -7.72 -2.73 6.44
C ALA A 34 -7.65 -3.80 5.34
N ALA A 35 -6.46 -4.15 4.90
CA ALA A 35 -6.22 -5.16 3.88
C ALA A 35 -6.72 -6.55 4.32
N SER A 36 -6.48 -6.94 5.59
CA SER A 36 -6.99 -8.20 6.13
C SER A 36 -8.52 -8.25 6.12
N LYS A 37 -9.22 -7.17 6.47
CA LYS A 37 -10.69 -7.09 6.40
C LYS A 37 -11.22 -7.28 4.98
N ILE A 38 -10.57 -6.70 3.97
CA ILE A 38 -10.95 -6.87 2.56
C ILE A 38 -10.73 -8.33 2.14
N ALA A 39 -9.59 -8.92 2.47
CA ALA A 39 -9.27 -10.30 2.16
C ALA A 39 -10.28 -11.28 2.80
N GLU A 40 -10.66 -11.08 4.06
CA GLU A 40 -11.68 -11.86 4.75
C GLU A 40 -13.04 -11.77 4.05
N ALA A 41 -13.44 -10.58 3.63
CA ALA A 41 -14.70 -10.36 2.92
C ALA A 41 -14.69 -11.05 1.53
N LEU A 42 -13.61 -10.94 0.79
CA LEU A 42 -13.44 -11.64 -0.49
C LEU A 42 -13.44 -13.16 -0.32
N ASN A 43 -12.83 -13.68 0.74
CA ASN A 43 -12.84 -15.13 1.03
C ASN A 43 -14.27 -15.65 1.31
N LYS A 44 -15.14 -14.83 1.89
CA LYS A 44 -16.56 -15.16 2.04
C LYS A 44 -17.28 -15.27 0.68
N ASN A 45 -16.78 -14.57 -0.34
CA ASN A 45 -17.27 -14.66 -1.72
C ASN A 45 -16.57 -15.77 -2.54
N GLY A 46 -15.78 -16.65 -1.90
CA GLY A 46 -15.18 -17.82 -2.53
C GLY A 46 -13.74 -17.62 -3.03
N TYR A 47 -13.14 -16.46 -2.80
CA TYR A 47 -11.70 -16.26 -3.04
C TYR A 47 -10.87 -17.06 -2.01
N LYS A 48 -9.60 -17.27 -2.31
CA LYS A 48 -8.66 -18.00 -1.43
C LYS A 48 -7.41 -17.16 -1.21
N ILE A 49 -7.58 -16.05 -0.51
CA ILE A 49 -6.52 -15.11 -0.21
C ILE A 49 -5.92 -15.47 1.15
N ASP A 50 -4.60 -15.52 1.23
CA ASP A 50 -3.90 -15.71 2.50
C ASP A 50 -3.97 -14.41 3.30
N ILE A 51 -4.80 -14.41 4.36
CA ILE A 51 -5.09 -13.23 5.18
C ILE A 51 -3.84 -12.75 5.93
N ASP A 52 -3.05 -13.69 6.49
CA ASP A 52 -1.82 -13.33 7.20
C ASP A 52 -0.79 -12.71 6.25
N LYS A 53 -0.65 -13.27 5.06
CA LYS A 53 0.22 -12.72 4.02
C LYS A 53 -0.20 -11.31 3.63
N VAL A 54 -1.49 -11.08 3.32
CA VAL A 54 -1.99 -9.75 2.94
C VAL A 54 -1.73 -8.74 4.05
N LYS A 55 -2.01 -9.11 5.29
CA LYS A 55 -1.75 -8.27 6.46
C LYS A 55 -0.26 -7.93 6.59
N THR A 56 0.60 -8.93 6.40
CA THR A 56 2.06 -8.77 6.39
C THR A 56 2.51 -7.78 5.32
N LEU A 57 2.05 -7.96 4.07
CA LEU A 57 2.38 -7.06 2.96
C LEU A 57 2.00 -5.61 3.26
N GLY A 58 0.82 -5.39 3.88
CA GLY A 58 0.39 -4.07 4.33
C GLY A 58 1.30 -3.46 5.39
N TYR A 59 1.76 -4.26 6.35
CA TYR A 59 2.66 -3.80 7.38
C TYR A 59 4.04 -3.40 6.83
N ILE A 60 4.57 -4.13 5.84
CA ILE A 60 5.93 -3.89 5.34
C ILE A 60 6.03 -3.00 4.09
N HIS A 61 4.92 -2.58 3.47
CA HIS A 61 4.98 -1.85 2.19
C HIS A 61 5.86 -0.59 2.25
N ASP A 62 5.88 0.07 3.39
CA ASP A 62 6.62 1.30 3.67
C ASP A 62 7.89 1.09 4.53
N ILE A 63 8.32 -0.16 4.76
CA ILE A 63 9.42 -0.51 5.69
C ILE A 63 10.74 0.18 5.35
N GLY A 64 10.93 0.57 4.12
CA GLY A 64 12.13 1.30 3.70
C GLY A 64 12.31 2.66 4.36
N LYS A 65 11.27 3.20 5.00
CA LYS A 65 11.36 4.41 5.83
C LYS A 65 12.17 4.18 7.12
N MET A 66 12.30 2.93 7.55
CA MET A 66 13.13 2.56 8.70
C MET A 66 14.64 2.65 8.38
N VAL A 67 15.03 2.37 7.14
CA VAL A 67 16.44 2.12 6.77
C VAL A 67 17.08 3.22 5.91
N GLY A 68 16.44 4.36 5.74
CA GLY A 68 17.03 5.43 4.96
C GLY A 68 16.14 6.65 4.78
N GLU A 69 16.47 7.48 3.81
CA GLU A 69 15.68 8.66 3.51
C GLU A 69 14.27 8.30 3.03
N PHE A 70 13.25 8.94 3.57
CA PHE A 70 11.84 8.69 3.27
C PHE A 70 11.50 8.79 1.77
N LYS A 71 12.13 9.72 1.05
CA LYS A 71 11.94 9.86 -0.40
C LYS A 71 12.37 8.63 -1.21
N ASN A 72 13.27 7.81 -0.65
CA ASN A 72 13.83 6.61 -1.29
C ASN A 72 13.22 5.31 -0.72
N HIS A 73 12.18 5.39 0.15
CA HIS A 73 11.64 4.25 0.88
C HIS A 73 11.31 3.04 0.00
N VAL A 74 10.79 3.27 -1.19
CA VAL A 74 10.44 2.21 -2.17
C VAL A 74 11.64 1.30 -2.45
N MET A 75 12.77 1.89 -2.85
CA MET A 75 13.99 1.12 -3.16
C MET A 75 14.71 0.63 -1.91
N ASN A 76 14.68 1.43 -0.84
CA ASN A 76 15.31 1.07 0.43
C ASN A 76 14.63 -0.18 1.04
N GLY A 77 13.29 -0.23 1.02
CA GLY A 77 12.53 -1.37 1.53
C GLY A 77 12.78 -2.64 0.71
N TYR A 78 12.72 -2.54 -0.61
CA TYR A 78 13.02 -3.64 -1.51
C TYR A 78 14.40 -4.25 -1.24
N LYS A 79 15.44 -3.41 -1.19
CA LYS A 79 16.81 -3.86 -0.93
C LYS A 79 16.96 -4.46 0.46
N TYR A 80 16.42 -3.80 1.47
CA TYR A 80 16.48 -4.25 2.85
C TYR A 80 15.88 -5.65 3.02
N LEU A 81 14.66 -5.88 2.55
CA LEU A 81 14.01 -7.18 2.68
C LEU A 81 14.75 -8.27 1.88
N LYS A 82 15.28 -7.92 0.72
CA LYS A 82 16.07 -8.85 -0.09
C LYS A 82 17.39 -9.24 0.60
N GLU A 83 18.08 -8.29 1.22
CA GLU A 83 19.30 -8.52 2.00
C GLU A 83 19.04 -9.38 3.25
N GLN A 84 17.83 -9.25 3.85
CA GLN A 84 17.40 -10.12 4.95
C GLN A 84 16.99 -11.54 4.49
N GLY A 85 16.94 -11.82 3.17
CA GLY A 85 16.63 -13.13 2.62
C GLY A 85 15.13 -13.46 2.56
N TYR A 86 14.26 -12.45 2.57
CA TYR A 86 12.82 -12.67 2.37
C TYR A 86 12.50 -13.02 0.92
N ASP A 87 11.44 -13.79 0.72
CA ASP A 87 10.97 -14.20 -0.60
C ASP A 87 10.53 -12.98 -1.42
N GLU A 88 10.62 -13.09 -2.76
CA GLU A 88 10.40 -11.96 -3.67
C GLU A 88 9.06 -11.26 -3.44
N GLU A 89 7.99 -12.00 -3.16
CA GLU A 89 6.66 -11.45 -2.91
C GLU A 89 6.60 -10.44 -1.75
N TYR A 90 7.44 -10.60 -0.72
CA TYR A 90 7.58 -9.64 0.38
C TYR A 90 8.48 -8.46 0.01
N CYS A 91 9.46 -8.68 -0.86
CA CYS A 91 10.32 -7.59 -1.34
C CYS A 91 9.59 -6.69 -2.33
N ASP A 92 8.84 -7.31 -3.24
CA ASP A 92 8.20 -6.65 -4.38
C ASP A 92 7.13 -5.64 -3.96
N ILE A 93 6.43 -5.89 -2.84
CA ILE A 93 5.42 -4.95 -2.35
C ILE A 93 5.99 -3.54 -2.11
N CYS A 94 7.26 -3.43 -1.68
CA CYS A 94 7.92 -2.14 -1.53
C CYS A 94 8.03 -1.38 -2.84
N LEU A 95 8.16 -2.09 -3.98
CA LEU A 95 8.20 -1.48 -5.31
C LEU A 95 6.80 -1.20 -5.85
N THR A 96 5.85 -2.12 -5.62
CA THR A 96 4.56 -2.15 -6.33
C THR A 96 3.48 -1.30 -5.68
N HIS A 97 3.54 -1.08 -4.35
CA HIS A 97 2.47 -0.37 -3.62
C HIS A 97 2.22 1.06 -4.11
N SER A 98 3.22 1.74 -4.65
CA SER A 98 3.13 3.15 -5.06
C SER A 98 2.61 3.37 -6.49
N TYR A 99 2.42 2.31 -7.27
CA TYR A 99 2.09 2.43 -8.69
C TYR A 99 0.86 1.62 -9.06
N LEU A 100 -0.04 2.24 -9.83
CA LEU A 100 -1.21 1.56 -10.39
C LEU A 100 -0.99 1.28 -11.88
N ASN A 101 -1.79 0.38 -12.43
CA ASN A 101 -1.90 0.15 -13.87
C ASN A 101 -0.58 -0.24 -14.55
N ASN A 102 0.36 -0.87 -13.84
CA ASN A 102 1.70 -1.20 -14.36
C ASN A 102 2.46 0.00 -14.96
N ASP A 103 2.16 1.19 -14.46
CA ASP A 103 2.70 2.44 -14.98
C ASP A 103 3.35 3.27 -13.87
N ILE A 104 4.65 3.51 -13.99
CA ILE A 104 5.42 4.32 -13.04
C ILE A 104 4.89 5.77 -12.96
N ASN A 105 4.18 6.24 -14.01
CA ASN A 105 3.55 7.55 -14.00
C ASN A 105 2.22 7.55 -13.21
N CYS A 106 1.65 6.38 -12.93
CA CYS A 106 0.41 6.27 -12.18
C CYS A 106 0.70 6.16 -10.67
N THR A 107 1.08 7.26 -10.07
CA THR A 107 1.48 7.37 -8.66
C THR A 107 0.92 8.65 -8.02
N ALA A 108 0.75 8.64 -6.71
CA ALA A 108 0.27 9.78 -5.92
C ALA A 108 1.28 10.94 -5.82
N GLY A 109 2.56 10.69 -6.13
CA GLY A 109 3.61 11.72 -6.22
C GLY A 109 3.78 12.26 -7.62
N GLY A 110 4.75 13.17 -7.81
CA GLY A 110 5.20 13.57 -9.15
C GLY A 110 5.82 12.39 -9.91
N ILE A 111 5.90 12.53 -11.23
CA ILE A 111 6.52 11.52 -12.08
C ILE A 111 7.98 11.32 -11.64
N PRO A 112 8.39 10.09 -11.32
CA PRO A 112 9.76 9.82 -10.93
C PRO A 112 10.74 10.09 -12.08
N HIS A 113 11.91 10.64 -11.76
CA HIS A 113 12.99 10.86 -12.71
C HIS A 113 13.99 9.71 -12.65
N ASP A 114 14.46 9.29 -13.84
CA ASP A 114 15.59 8.37 -14.07
C ASP A 114 15.71 7.19 -13.08
N ILE A 115 14.72 6.29 -13.14
CA ILE A 115 14.71 5.04 -12.38
C ILE A 115 14.49 3.85 -13.31
N PRO A 116 15.49 3.52 -14.14
CA PRO A 116 15.33 2.50 -15.21
C PRO A 116 14.92 1.14 -14.68
N PHE A 117 15.50 0.71 -13.55
CA PHE A 117 15.17 -0.57 -12.93
C PHE A 117 13.70 -0.61 -12.51
N ARG A 118 13.24 0.36 -11.70
CA ARG A 118 11.87 0.41 -11.19
C ARG A 118 10.84 0.53 -12.32
N THR A 119 11.12 1.37 -13.32
CA THR A 119 10.25 1.51 -14.50
C THR A 119 10.10 0.19 -15.24
N LYS A 120 11.20 -0.52 -15.49
CA LYS A 120 11.19 -1.81 -16.18
C LYS A 120 10.48 -2.89 -15.33
N PHE A 121 10.71 -2.88 -14.03
CA PHE A 121 10.08 -3.80 -13.09
C PHE A 121 8.56 -3.62 -13.10
N ILE A 122 8.06 -2.41 -12.80
CA ILE A 122 6.63 -2.10 -12.73
C ILE A 122 5.91 -2.42 -14.04
N LYS A 123 6.51 -2.08 -15.18
CA LYS A 123 5.91 -2.36 -16.51
C LYS A 123 5.69 -3.85 -16.75
N LYS A 124 6.53 -4.73 -16.21
CA LYS A 124 6.49 -6.18 -16.45
C LYS A 124 5.81 -6.96 -15.32
N HIS A 125 5.65 -6.34 -14.16
CA HIS A 125 5.12 -7.00 -12.97
C HIS A 125 3.66 -7.42 -13.19
N GLN A 126 3.31 -8.62 -12.73
CA GLN A 126 1.93 -9.10 -12.73
C GLN A 126 1.36 -8.94 -11.32
N TYR A 127 0.61 -7.88 -11.11
CA TYR A 127 0.01 -7.58 -9.82
C TYR A 127 -0.93 -8.69 -9.36
N THR A 128 -0.64 -9.26 -8.20
CA THR A 128 -1.53 -10.19 -7.52
C THR A 128 -2.74 -9.46 -6.93
N ILE A 129 -3.76 -10.21 -6.52
CA ILE A 129 -4.92 -9.63 -5.84
C ILE A 129 -4.51 -9.02 -4.49
N GLU A 130 -3.57 -9.65 -3.80
CA GLU A 130 -3.00 -9.15 -2.54
C GLU A 130 -2.35 -7.78 -2.72
N GLU A 131 -1.49 -7.62 -3.73
CA GLU A 131 -0.86 -6.34 -4.03
C GLU A 131 -1.88 -5.25 -4.39
N LYS A 132 -2.92 -5.60 -5.16
CA LYS A 132 -4.02 -4.65 -5.48
C LYS A 132 -4.78 -4.23 -4.23
N ILE A 133 -4.99 -5.13 -3.27
CA ILE A 133 -5.59 -4.79 -1.97
C ILE A 133 -4.70 -3.78 -1.24
N ILE A 134 -3.38 -4.00 -1.20
CA ILE A 134 -2.46 -3.07 -0.55
C ILE A 134 -2.45 -1.70 -1.25
N ASN A 135 -2.39 -1.65 -2.59
CA ASN A 135 -2.48 -0.41 -3.34
C ASN A 135 -3.74 0.39 -2.97
N LEU A 136 -4.89 -0.28 -2.86
CA LEU A 136 -6.14 0.38 -2.49
C LEU A 136 -6.11 0.87 -1.04
N CYS A 137 -5.65 0.04 -0.10
CA CYS A 137 -5.60 0.39 1.31
C CYS A 137 -4.64 1.55 1.60
N ASP A 138 -3.48 1.63 0.92
CA ASP A 138 -2.58 2.78 1.02
C ASP A 138 -3.26 4.09 0.61
N LEU A 139 -4.16 4.02 -0.37
CA LEU A 139 -4.97 5.17 -0.85
C LEU A 139 -6.25 5.41 -0.02
N MET A 140 -6.46 4.66 1.05
CA MET A 140 -7.56 4.85 2.01
C MET A 140 -7.07 5.17 3.42
N CYS A 141 -5.86 4.79 3.77
CA CYS A 141 -5.36 4.87 5.14
C CYS A 141 -4.49 6.11 5.38
N THR A 142 -4.70 6.72 6.55
CA THR A 142 -3.69 7.47 7.31
C THR A 142 -3.32 6.60 8.52
N SER A 143 -3.35 7.10 9.75
CA SER A 143 -3.45 6.25 10.95
C SER A 143 -4.86 5.70 11.19
N LYS A 144 -5.81 6.06 10.33
CA LYS A 144 -7.21 5.64 10.32
C LYS A 144 -7.66 5.38 8.89
N VAL A 145 -8.67 4.52 8.73
CA VAL A 145 -9.32 4.32 7.43
C VAL A 145 -10.16 5.53 7.09
N ASN A 146 -10.02 6.04 5.86
CA ASN A 146 -10.74 7.18 5.31
C ASN A 146 -11.38 6.80 3.97
N THR A 147 -12.20 7.69 3.42
CA THR A 147 -12.55 7.61 2.02
C THR A 147 -11.34 7.92 1.13
N ILE A 148 -11.36 7.41 -0.09
CA ILE A 148 -10.34 7.74 -1.10
C ILE A 148 -10.26 9.24 -1.32
N ASP A 149 -11.41 9.93 -1.41
CA ASP A 149 -11.46 11.38 -1.60
C ASP A 149 -10.67 12.12 -0.53
N LYS A 150 -10.95 11.82 0.74
CA LYS A 150 -10.27 12.46 1.86
C LYS A 150 -8.77 12.19 1.83
N ARG A 151 -8.38 10.94 1.52
CA ARG A 151 -6.97 10.56 1.44
C ARG A 151 -6.25 11.23 0.28
N LEU A 152 -6.86 11.31 -0.90
CA LEU A 152 -6.29 11.98 -2.06
C LEU A 152 -6.15 13.49 -1.83
N ILE A 153 -7.14 14.13 -1.20
CA ILE A 153 -7.05 15.53 -0.82
C ILE A 153 -5.92 15.76 0.17
N ASP A 154 -5.78 14.92 1.22
CA ASP A 154 -4.67 14.98 2.17
C ASP A 154 -3.30 14.86 1.47
N ILE A 155 -3.17 13.95 0.52
CA ILE A 155 -1.94 13.81 -0.26
C ILE A 155 -1.66 15.07 -1.08
N MET A 156 -2.65 15.64 -1.75
CA MET A 156 -2.48 16.86 -2.56
C MET A 156 -2.13 18.08 -1.68
N ILE A 157 -2.71 18.20 -0.50
CA ILE A 157 -2.36 19.27 0.44
C ILE A 157 -0.89 19.16 0.88
N ARG A 158 -0.40 17.95 1.15
CA ARG A 158 0.97 17.73 1.65
C ARG A 158 2.03 17.71 0.56
N ARG A 159 1.71 17.26 -0.64
CA ARG A 159 2.69 17.01 -1.72
C ARG A 159 2.47 17.88 -2.95
N GLY A 160 1.33 18.56 -3.07
CA GLY A 160 0.91 19.30 -4.25
C GLY A 160 0.22 18.41 -5.29
N ALA A 161 -0.27 19.06 -6.35
CA ALA A 161 -0.80 18.41 -7.54
C ALA A 161 0.25 18.43 -8.65
N TYR A 162 0.33 17.33 -9.41
CA TYR A 162 1.29 17.13 -10.48
C TYR A 162 0.56 16.86 -11.81
N THR A 163 1.27 16.85 -12.91
CA THR A 163 0.71 16.60 -14.25
C THR A 163 0.02 15.24 -14.34
N ASN A 164 0.45 14.24 -13.59
CA ASN A 164 -0.12 12.90 -13.51
C ASN A 164 -1.25 12.74 -12.49
N THR A 165 -1.55 13.74 -11.67
CA THR A 165 -2.54 13.62 -10.57
C THR A 165 -3.91 13.17 -11.09
N GLN A 166 -4.42 13.78 -12.17
CA GLN A 166 -5.71 13.39 -12.72
C GLN A 166 -5.75 11.93 -13.18
N TYR A 167 -4.67 11.47 -13.79
CA TYR A 167 -4.54 10.08 -14.22
C TYR A 167 -4.57 9.14 -13.01
N HIS A 168 -3.75 9.41 -12.01
CA HIS A 168 -3.69 8.62 -10.79
C HIS A 168 -5.05 8.56 -10.06
N VAL A 169 -5.74 9.70 -9.93
CA VAL A 169 -7.07 9.75 -9.31
C VAL A 169 -8.06 8.85 -10.06
N LYS A 170 -8.12 8.93 -11.39
CA LYS A 170 -9.00 8.08 -12.20
C LYS A 170 -8.72 6.59 -11.99
N GLU A 171 -7.47 6.19 -12.01
CA GLU A 171 -7.10 4.77 -11.83
C GLU A 171 -7.33 4.29 -10.38
N THR A 172 -7.22 5.18 -9.40
CA THR A 172 -7.58 4.88 -8.00
C THR A 172 -9.07 4.54 -7.87
N TYR A 173 -9.96 5.31 -8.50
CA TYR A 173 -11.39 5.02 -8.48
C TYR A 173 -11.73 3.73 -9.23
N LYS A 174 -11.11 3.46 -10.37
CA LYS A 174 -11.28 2.18 -11.06
C LYS A 174 -10.85 0.99 -10.19
N LEU A 175 -9.77 1.14 -9.42
CA LEU A 175 -9.35 0.11 -8.49
C LEU A 175 -10.39 -0.12 -7.39
N LYS A 176 -10.99 0.95 -6.86
CA LYS A 176 -12.11 0.83 -5.91
C LYS A 176 -13.31 0.12 -6.52
N GLU A 177 -13.73 0.55 -7.73
CA GLU A 177 -14.84 -0.07 -8.47
C GLU A 177 -14.59 -1.57 -8.69
N TYR A 178 -13.37 -1.94 -9.05
CA TYR A 178 -12.98 -3.34 -9.18
C TYR A 178 -13.24 -4.14 -7.89
N PHE A 179 -12.90 -3.60 -6.72
CA PHE A 179 -13.16 -4.28 -5.46
C PHE A 179 -14.64 -4.21 -5.04
N ASP A 180 -15.37 -3.16 -5.35
CA ASP A 180 -16.83 -3.09 -5.15
C ASP A 180 -17.52 -4.22 -5.94
N GLU A 181 -17.11 -4.47 -7.18
CA GLU A 181 -17.63 -5.56 -8.01
C GLU A 181 -17.31 -6.93 -7.42
N LEU A 182 -16.06 -7.16 -6.98
CA LEU A 182 -15.67 -8.44 -6.37
C LEU A 182 -16.40 -8.72 -5.06
N LEU A 183 -16.68 -7.68 -4.28
CA LEU A 183 -17.44 -7.76 -3.02
C LEU A 183 -18.95 -7.89 -3.25
N GLY A 184 -19.47 -7.34 -4.35
CA GLY A 184 -20.90 -7.24 -4.62
C GLY A 184 -21.60 -6.10 -3.85
N TYR A 185 -20.84 -5.21 -3.22
CA TYR A 185 -21.32 -4.04 -2.49
C TYR A 185 -20.22 -2.98 -2.35
N ASN A 186 -20.59 -1.78 -1.91
CA ASN A 186 -19.63 -0.71 -1.70
C ASN A 186 -18.60 -1.08 -0.62
N LEU A 187 -17.32 -1.09 -0.97
CA LEU A 187 -16.18 -1.42 -0.11
C LEU A 187 -16.20 -0.67 1.24
N TYR A 188 -16.68 0.58 1.25
CA TYR A 188 -16.75 1.36 2.50
C TYR A 188 -17.67 0.77 3.56
N ASN A 189 -18.58 -0.14 3.19
CA ASN A 189 -19.43 -0.85 4.15
C ASN A 189 -18.64 -1.80 5.07
N LEU A 190 -17.41 -2.17 4.68
CA LEU A 190 -16.49 -2.92 5.56
C LEU A 190 -15.89 -2.08 6.69
N PHE A 191 -15.98 -0.75 6.57
CA PHE A 191 -15.30 0.21 7.43
C PHE A 191 -16.29 1.23 8.01
N PRO A 192 -17.16 0.82 8.96
CA PRO A 192 -18.18 1.72 9.54
C PRO A 192 -17.54 2.94 10.24
N GLU A 193 -16.30 2.82 10.68
CA GLU A 193 -15.49 3.89 11.27
C GLU A 193 -15.19 5.06 10.32
N ILE A 194 -15.35 4.88 9.01
CA ILE A 194 -15.19 5.97 8.03
C ILE A 194 -16.13 7.16 8.34
N LYS A 195 -17.32 6.88 8.85
CA LYS A 195 -18.31 7.91 9.21
C LYS A 195 -17.79 8.87 10.27
N ASP A 196 -16.93 8.38 11.16
CA ASP A 196 -16.33 9.17 12.24
C ASP A 196 -15.14 10.02 11.74
N ASN A 197 -14.69 9.76 10.50
CA ASN A 197 -13.52 10.37 9.88
C ASN A 197 -13.87 11.32 8.72
N LEU A 198 -15.16 11.58 8.48
CA LEU A 198 -15.63 12.48 7.42
C LEU A 198 -15.46 13.95 7.82
#